data_f2b3b1a46d906aa17cbff2b6f3da49b7
#
_entry.id   f2b3b1a46d906aa17cbff2b6f3da49b7
#
_cell.length_a   1.000
_cell.length_b   1.000
_cell.length_c   1.000
_cell.angle_alpha   90.00
_cell.angle_beta   90.00
_cell.angle_gamma   90.00
#
_symmetry.space_group_name_H-M   'P 1'
#
loop_
_entity.id
_entity.type
_entity.pdbx_description
1 polymer ?
#
loop_
_entity_poly.entity_id
_entity_poly.type
_entity_poly.pdbx_seq_one_letter_code
_entity_poly.pdbx_strand_id
1 'polypeptide(L)'
;MTRLFMEDGKQIPVTVLQLDKLQVVAQRTPEQHGYAAVQLGAGTAKAKRTSKAMRGHFSAAKVEPKRKVAEFRVAPEAMIEVGEEITANHYFEGQYVDVCGTSIGKGFAGAMKRHNFGGLRASHGVSISHRSHGSTGQCQDPGKVFKGKKMAGHMGAARVTTQNLQVVKTDADRGLIMIKGAVPGSKGGWVTVKDAVKKPFPETAILPAGLKSMAEEAAKAAEEAAAAAAAEAEAAAAAAAEAEQAALEAAEAEEAKVDKVAEAQAEAEKKEGEE
;
A
#
# COMPACT_ATOMS: atom_id res chain seq x y z
N MET A 1 -14.06 3.13 6.86
CA MET A 1 -13.98 4.31 5.98
C MET A 1 -13.77 5.55 6.81
N THR A 2 -12.95 6.47 6.34
CA THR A 2 -12.66 7.78 6.91
C THR A 2 -12.52 8.80 5.77
N ARG A 3 -12.04 9.98 6.06
CA ARG A 3 -11.80 11.05 5.10
C ARG A 3 -10.39 11.62 5.32
N LEU A 4 -9.75 11.99 4.24
CA LEU A 4 -8.48 12.70 4.23
C LEU A 4 -8.65 14.07 3.57
N PHE A 5 -7.97 15.05 4.10
CA PHE A 5 -7.80 16.34 3.46
C PHE A 5 -6.47 16.32 2.71
N MET A 6 -6.52 16.69 1.45
CA MET A 6 -5.35 16.84 0.61
C MET A 6 -4.79 18.25 0.74
N GLU A 7 -3.57 18.47 0.32
CA GLU A 7 -2.90 19.78 0.31
C GLU A 7 -3.69 20.83 -0.48
N ASP A 8 -4.40 20.38 -1.53
CA ASP A 8 -5.32 21.23 -2.31
C ASP A 8 -6.59 21.67 -1.54
N GLY A 9 -6.74 21.34 -0.26
CA GLY A 9 -7.95 21.57 0.53
C GLY A 9 -9.13 20.64 0.20
N LYS A 10 -8.99 19.71 -0.76
CA LYS A 10 -10.06 18.77 -1.12
C LYS A 10 -10.20 17.66 -0.08
N GLN A 11 -11.45 17.36 0.28
CA GLN A 11 -11.79 16.23 1.12
C GLN A 11 -12.02 14.97 0.28
N ILE A 12 -11.28 13.89 0.55
CA ILE A 12 -11.41 12.62 -0.16
C ILE A 12 -11.88 11.54 0.81
N PRO A 13 -13.00 10.83 0.50
CA PRO A 13 -13.41 9.66 1.27
C PRO A 13 -12.47 8.50 0.99
N VAL A 14 -11.95 7.86 2.05
CA VAL A 14 -11.03 6.73 1.93
C VAL A 14 -11.47 5.53 2.75
N THR A 15 -11.16 4.35 2.25
CA THR A 15 -11.22 3.09 3.01
C THR A 15 -9.81 2.69 3.37
N VAL A 16 -9.56 2.48 4.66
CA VAL A 16 -8.27 2.01 5.17
C VAL A 16 -8.26 0.49 5.16
N LEU A 17 -7.31 -0.10 4.47
CA LEU A 17 -7.01 -1.53 4.46
C LEU A 17 -5.75 -1.76 5.29
N GLN A 18 -5.75 -2.83 6.08
CA GLN A 18 -4.60 -3.23 6.88
C GLN A 18 -4.00 -4.49 6.30
N LEU A 19 -2.70 -4.47 6.02
CA LEU A 19 -1.91 -5.67 5.78
C LEU A 19 -1.51 -6.26 7.13
N ASP A 20 -1.99 -7.47 7.41
CA ASP A 20 -1.65 -8.18 8.64
C ASP A 20 -0.66 -9.29 8.31
N LYS A 21 0.65 -9.00 8.40
CA LYS A 21 1.77 -9.94 8.19
C LYS A 21 1.57 -10.79 6.94
N LEU A 22 1.43 -10.12 5.78
CA LEU A 22 1.24 -10.77 4.49
C LEU A 22 2.53 -11.45 4.06
N GLN A 23 2.50 -12.78 3.93
CA GLN A 23 3.69 -13.60 3.69
C GLN A 23 3.42 -14.63 2.62
N VAL A 24 4.45 -14.96 1.82
CA VAL A 24 4.38 -16.01 0.80
C VAL A 24 4.42 -17.37 1.48
N VAL A 25 3.39 -18.18 1.23
CA VAL A 25 3.25 -19.54 1.80
C VAL A 25 3.65 -20.61 0.80
N ALA A 26 3.38 -20.41 -0.48
CA ALA A 26 3.77 -21.38 -1.52
C ALA A 26 3.87 -20.68 -2.88
N GLN A 27 4.68 -21.27 -3.74
CA GLN A 27 4.75 -20.93 -5.16
C GLN A 27 4.03 -21.99 -5.98
N ARG A 28 3.45 -21.59 -7.11
CA ARG A 28 2.89 -22.48 -8.13
C ARG A 28 3.67 -22.28 -9.41
N THR A 29 4.31 -23.35 -9.88
CA THR A 29 5.09 -23.35 -11.12
C THR A 29 4.35 -24.05 -12.24
N PRO A 30 4.53 -23.65 -13.51
CA PRO A 30 3.88 -24.29 -14.65
C PRO A 30 4.20 -25.78 -14.75
N GLU A 31 5.41 -26.19 -14.39
CA GLU A 31 5.88 -27.58 -14.48
C GLU A 31 5.12 -28.51 -13.53
N GLN A 32 4.92 -28.11 -12.27
CA GLN A 32 4.29 -28.95 -11.25
C GLN A 32 2.77 -28.75 -11.18
N HIS A 33 2.28 -27.54 -11.46
CA HIS A 33 0.89 -27.15 -11.18
C HIS A 33 0.13 -26.70 -12.44
N GLY A 34 0.79 -26.56 -13.60
CA GLY A 34 0.20 -26.12 -14.86
C GLY A 34 -0.06 -24.62 -14.95
N TYR A 35 0.34 -23.84 -13.96
CA TYR A 35 0.22 -22.36 -13.97
C TYR A 35 1.20 -21.71 -12.99
N ALA A 36 1.53 -20.42 -13.25
CA ALA A 36 2.35 -19.61 -12.36
C ALA A 36 1.45 -18.81 -11.41
N ALA A 37 1.71 -18.91 -10.10
CA ALA A 37 1.01 -18.15 -9.07
C ALA A 37 1.80 -18.12 -7.76
N VAL A 38 1.55 -17.11 -6.95
CA VAL A 38 2.06 -16.99 -5.58
C VAL A 38 0.88 -17.14 -4.61
N GLN A 39 1.03 -18.02 -3.62
CA GLN A 39 0.07 -18.19 -2.57
C GLN A 39 0.45 -17.33 -1.37
N LEU A 40 -0.39 -16.35 -1.04
CA LEU A 40 -0.18 -15.42 0.05
C LEU A 40 -1.03 -15.79 1.26
N GLY A 41 -0.42 -15.73 2.44
CA GLY A 41 -1.08 -15.93 3.72
C GLY A 41 -1.11 -14.64 4.53
N ALA A 42 -2.28 -14.31 5.10
CA ALA A 42 -2.47 -13.11 5.91
C ALA A 42 -3.08 -13.44 7.28
N GLY A 43 -2.72 -12.64 8.29
CA GLY A 43 -3.16 -12.76 9.66
C GLY A 43 -2.61 -14.00 10.38
N THR A 44 -2.33 -13.89 11.66
CA THR A 44 -1.81 -14.98 12.47
C THR A 44 -2.93 -15.86 13.00
N ALA A 45 -2.82 -17.17 12.87
CA ALA A 45 -3.76 -18.15 13.42
C ALA A 45 -3.14 -18.92 14.58
N LYS A 46 -3.93 -19.18 15.63
CA LYS A 46 -3.47 -20.04 16.74
C LYS A 46 -3.32 -21.47 16.25
N ALA A 47 -2.16 -22.12 16.49
CA ALA A 47 -1.87 -23.49 16.08
C ALA A 47 -2.95 -24.49 16.51
N LYS A 48 -3.54 -24.33 17.72
CA LYS A 48 -4.62 -25.21 18.21
C LYS A 48 -5.93 -25.11 17.42
N ARG A 49 -6.13 -24.04 16.63
CA ARG A 49 -7.33 -23.85 15.76
C ARG A 49 -7.06 -24.22 14.30
N THR A 50 -5.83 -24.63 13.98
CA THR A 50 -5.42 -24.99 12.62
C THR A 50 -5.43 -26.51 12.49
N SER A 51 -6.05 -27.04 11.44
CA SER A 51 -6.10 -28.48 11.16
C SER A 51 -4.70 -29.05 10.92
N LYS A 52 -4.51 -30.37 11.14
CA LYS A 52 -3.22 -31.05 10.94
C LYS A 52 -2.70 -30.87 9.50
N ALA A 53 -3.59 -30.96 8.50
CA ALA A 53 -3.24 -30.76 7.09
C ALA A 53 -2.67 -29.36 6.84
N MET A 54 -3.35 -28.31 7.32
CA MET A 54 -2.88 -26.93 7.16
C MET A 54 -1.61 -26.65 7.97
N ARG A 55 -1.43 -27.27 9.14
CA ARG A 55 -0.17 -27.16 9.88
C ARG A 55 0.99 -27.75 9.08
N GLY A 56 0.78 -28.90 8.42
CA GLY A 56 1.77 -29.50 7.52
C GLY A 56 2.12 -28.58 6.34
N HIS A 57 1.11 -27.93 5.74
CA HIS A 57 1.29 -26.98 4.66
C HIS A 57 2.16 -25.78 5.07
N PHE A 58 1.88 -25.14 6.20
CA PHE A 58 2.67 -24.03 6.72
C PHE A 58 4.07 -24.46 7.19
N SER A 59 4.19 -25.66 7.75
CA SER A 59 5.48 -26.23 8.19
C SER A 59 6.43 -26.45 7.00
N ALA A 60 5.92 -26.91 5.86
CA ALA A 60 6.73 -27.08 4.63
C ALA A 60 7.29 -25.72 4.14
N ALA A 61 6.53 -24.65 4.31
CA ALA A 61 6.93 -23.28 3.97
C ALA A 61 7.78 -22.59 5.07
N LYS A 62 7.97 -23.23 6.23
CA LYS A 62 8.61 -22.63 7.44
C LYS A 62 7.95 -21.32 7.89
N VAL A 63 6.64 -21.20 7.71
CA VAL A 63 5.83 -19.99 8.00
C VAL A 63 4.86 -20.29 9.14
N GLU A 64 4.60 -19.30 9.99
CA GLU A 64 3.55 -19.39 11.01
C GLU A 64 2.16 -19.62 10.39
N PRO A 65 1.26 -20.35 11.08
CA PRO A 65 -0.10 -20.56 10.59
C PRO A 65 -0.81 -19.25 10.27
N LYS A 66 -1.33 -19.12 9.07
CA LYS A 66 -2.05 -17.93 8.60
C LYS A 66 -3.56 -18.12 8.68
N ARG A 67 -4.28 -17.01 8.87
CA ARG A 67 -5.73 -16.99 9.05
C ARG A 67 -6.49 -17.10 7.74
N LYS A 68 -5.97 -16.47 6.70
CA LYS A 68 -6.49 -16.52 5.33
C LYS A 68 -5.37 -16.79 4.36
N VAL A 69 -5.65 -17.60 3.36
CA VAL A 69 -4.74 -17.93 2.27
C VAL A 69 -5.46 -17.66 0.95
N ALA A 70 -4.77 -17.03 0.02
CA ALA A 70 -5.28 -16.74 -1.32
C ALA A 70 -4.17 -16.86 -2.35
N GLU A 71 -4.50 -17.28 -3.57
CA GLU A 71 -3.56 -17.37 -4.68
C GLU A 71 -3.73 -16.18 -5.64
N PHE A 72 -2.60 -15.68 -6.10
CA PHE A 72 -2.52 -14.62 -7.09
C PHE A 72 -1.69 -15.11 -8.27
N ARG A 73 -2.26 -15.07 -9.46
CA ARG A 73 -1.51 -15.36 -10.68
C ARG A 73 -0.54 -14.23 -10.96
N VAL A 74 0.71 -14.59 -11.21
CA VAL A 74 1.81 -13.67 -11.51
C VAL A 74 2.55 -14.15 -12.75
N ALA A 75 3.28 -13.25 -13.39
CA ALA A 75 4.20 -13.62 -14.46
C ALA A 75 5.33 -14.51 -13.89
N PRO A 76 5.88 -15.45 -14.65
CA PRO A 76 6.96 -16.30 -14.19
C PRO A 76 8.19 -15.53 -13.68
N GLU A 77 8.45 -14.37 -14.27
CA GLU A 77 9.56 -13.46 -13.91
C GLU A 77 9.34 -12.73 -12.58
N ALA A 78 8.09 -12.62 -12.15
CA ALA A 78 7.69 -11.93 -10.90
C ALA A 78 7.40 -12.90 -9.75
N MET A 79 8.01 -14.07 -9.76
CA MET A 79 7.89 -15.04 -8.66
C MET A 79 8.66 -14.55 -7.44
N ILE A 80 8.05 -14.69 -6.26
CA ILE A 80 8.60 -14.25 -4.96
C ILE A 80 8.92 -15.49 -4.14
N GLU A 81 10.01 -15.50 -3.43
CA GLU A 81 10.45 -16.64 -2.60
C GLU A 81 9.48 -16.96 -1.46
N VAL A 82 9.43 -18.25 -1.09
CA VAL A 82 8.59 -18.71 0.02
C VAL A 82 9.14 -18.20 1.34
N GLY A 83 8.27 -17.61 2.15
CA GLY A 83 8.63 -17.03 3.45
C GLY A 83 8.80 -15.50 3.42
N GLU A 84 8.96 -14.89 2.25
CA GLU A 84 9.08 -13.43 2.12
C GLU A 84 7.80 -12.69 2.56
N GLU A 85 7.99 -11.52 3.20
CA GLU A 85 6.90 -10.65 3.64
C GLU A 85 6.71 -9.49 2.66
N ILE A 86 5.45 -9.26 2.26
CA ILE A 86 5.07 -8.14 1.39
C ILE A 86 4.59 -6.98 2.26
N THR A 87 5.14 -5.80 2.02
CA THR A 87 4.81 -4.56 2.73
C THR A 87 3.80 -3.70 1.98
N ALA A 88 3.27 -2.67 2.65
CA ALA A 88 2.35 -1.73 2.02
C ALA A 88 3.00 -0.91 0.89
N ASN A 89 4.34 -0.80 0.87
CA ASN A 89 5.10 -0.14 -0.20
C ASN A 89 5.05 -0.86 -1.56
N HIS A 90 4.42 -2.04 -1.62
CA HIS A 90 4.09 -2.67 -2.90
C HIS A 90 3.19 -1.78 -3.77
N TYR A 91 2.31 -0.99 -3.16
CA TYR A 91 1.46 -0.02 -3.84
C TYR A 91 1.99 1.40 -3.62
N PHE A 92 1.94 2.23 -4.65
CA PHE A 92 2.33 3.63 -4.57
C PHE A 92 1.12 4.56 -4.72
N GLU A 93 1.31 5.80 -4.31
CA GLU A 93 0.27 6.82 -4.36
C GLU A 93 -0.13 7.13 -5.82
N GLY A 94 -1.42 7.20 -6.08
CA GLY A 94 -1.95 7.42 -7.43
C GLY A 94 -2.21 6.16 -8.24
N GLN A 95 -1.70 5.00 -7.87
CA GLN A 95 -1.93 3.73 -8.56
C GLN A 95 -3.41 3.33 -8.55
N TYR A 96 -3.87 2.71 -9.64
CA TYR A 96 -5.21 2.14 -9.72
C TYR A 96 -5.19 0.66 -9.40
N VAL A 97 -6.17 0.23 -8.59
CA VAL A 97 -6.30 -1.15 -8.13
C VAL A 97 -7.74 -1.65 -8.24
N ASP A 98 -7.88 -2.96 -8.39
CA ASP A 98 -9.16 -3.66 -8.35
C ASP A 98 -9.29 -4.40 -7.03
N VAL A 99 -10.36 -4.10 -6.28
CA VAL A 99 -10.61 -4.70 -4.96
C VAL A 99 -11.76 -5.66 -5.02
N CYS A 100 -11.51 -6.91 -4.63
CA CYS A 100 -12.50 -7.97 -4.59
C CYS A 100 -12.77 -8.41 -3.14
N GLY A 101 -14.05 -8.47 -2.78
CA GLY A 101 -14.49 -8.90 -1.46
C GLY A 101 -15.85 -9.56 -1.49
N THR A 102 -16.26 -10.10 -0.35
CA THR A 102 -17.60 -10.65 -0.16
C THR A 102 -18.54 -9.54 0.31
N SER A 103 -19.55 -9.23 -0.47
CA SER A 103 -20.53 -8.20 -0.14
C SER A 103 -21.31 -8.53 1.14
N ILE A 104 -21.83 -7.50 1.82
CA ILE A 104 -22.66 -7.69 3.02
C ILE A 104 -23.92 -8.49 2.64
N GLY A 105 -24.19 -9.56 3.38
CA GLY A 105 -25.40 -10.38 3.20
C GLY A 105 -26.66 -9.61 3.58
N LYS A 106 -27.69 -9.72 2.75
CA LYS A 106 -29.03 -9.10 2.98
C LYS A 106 -30.14 -10.15 3.10
N GLY A 107 -29.76 -11.42 3.23
CA GLY A 107 -30.68 -12.54 3.36
C GLY A 107 -31.53 -12.77 2.11
N PHE A 108 -32.73 -13.38 2.30
CA PHE A 108 -33.72 -13.52 1.23
C PHE A 108 -34.35 -12.17 0.93
N ALA A 109 -34.30 -11.74 -0.32
CA ALA A 109 -34.82 -10.45 -0.76
C ALA A 109 -35.86 -10.64 -1.86
N GLY A 110 -36.99 -9.91 -1.77
CA GLY A 110 -38.02 -9.86 -2.82
C GLY A 110 -37.47 -9.23 -4.12
N ALA A 111 -38.21 -9.44 -5.20
CA ALA A 111 -37.82 -8.96 -6.54
C ALA A 111 -37.66 -7.43 -6.59
N MET A 112 -38.45 -6.68 -5.84
CA MET A 112 -38.30 -5.23 -5.74
C MET A 112 -36.94 -4.82 -5.17
N LYS A 113 -36.51 -5.41 -4.04
CA LYS A 113 -35.24 -5.11 -3.41
C LYS A 113 -34.03 -5.66 -4.20
N ARG A 114 -34.18 -6.88 -4.74
CA ARG A 114 -33.08 -7.59 -5.41
C ARG A 114 -32.82 -7.09 -6.82
N HIS A 115 -33.87 -6.72 -7.56
CA HIS A 115 -33.81 -6.40 -8.98
C HIS A 115 -34.46 -5.07 -9.36
N ASN A 116 -34.89 -4.26 -8.37
CA ASN A 116 -35.56 -2.96 -8.57
C ASN A 116 -36.87 -3.06 -9.37
N PHE A 117 -37.65 -4.10 -9.16
CA PHE A 117 -39.00 -4.22 -9.77
C PHE A 117 -39.96 -3.18 -9.14
N GLY A 118 -40.84 -2.60 -9.95
CA GLY A 118 -41.79 -1.60 -9.53
C GLY A 118 -42.91 -2.13 -8.60
N GLY A 119 -43.18 -3.44 -8.64
CA GLY A 119 -44.32 -4.03 -7.95
C GLY A 119 -45.63 -3.75 -8.67
N LEU A 120 -46.75 -3.93 -7.95
CA LEU A 120 -48.12 -3.65 -8.44
C LEU A 120 -48.64 -2.36 -7.83
N ARG A 121 -49.74 -1.84 -8.36
CA ARG A 121 -50.42 -0.61 -7.88
C ARG A 121 -50.83 -0.72 -6.41
N ALA A 122 -50.80 0.40 -5.72
CA ALA A 122 -51.25 0.49 -4.31
C ALA A 122 -52.78 0.53 -4.18
N SER A 123 -53.50 0.89 -5.25
CA SER A 123 -54.94 1.03 -5.35
C SER A 123 -55.50 0.28 -6.56
N HIS A 124 -56.72 0.56 -7.00
CA HIS A 124 -57.39 -0.08 -8.14
C HIS A 124 -57.59 -1.59 -7.95
N GLY A 125 -58.06 -1.99 -6.76
CA GLY A 125 -58.47 -3.37 -6.46
C GLY A 125 -57.30 -4.35 -6.21
N VAL A 126 -56.07 -3.90 -6.18
CA VAL A 126 -54.95 -4.75 -5.80
C VAL A 126 -54.99 -5.01 -4.30
N SER A 127 -55.01 -6.30 -3.95
CA SER A 127 -54.99 -6.78 -2.56
C SER A 127 -53.76 -7.66 -2.36
N ILE A 128 -53.08 -7.56 -1.23
CA ILE A 128 -51.95 -8.37 -0.74
C ILE A 128 -50.70 -8.39 -1.69
N SER A 129 -50.89 -8.35 -3.01
CA SER A 129 -49.84 -8.58 -4.03
C SER A 129 -49.01 -7.35 -4.40
N HIS A 130 -49.05 -6.26 -3.62
CA HIS A 130 -48.39 -4.99 -3.93
C HIS A 130 -46.90 -5.12 -4.23
N ARG A 131 -46.20 -6.08 -3.63
CA ARG A 131 -44.77 -6.27 -3.78
C ARG A 131 -44.39 -7.47 -4.65
N SER A 132 -45.32 -8.06 -5.38
CA SER A 132 -45.02 -9.18 -6.26
C SER A 132 -44.29 -8.74 -7.53
N HIS A 133 -43.60 -9.68 -8.17
CA HIS A 133 -42.76 -9.40 -9.34
C HIS A 133 -43.52 -9.37 -10.68
N GLY A 134 -44.82 -9.64 -10.64
CA GLY A 134 -45.70 -9.69 -11.83
C GLY A 134 -45.61 -11.02 -12.56
N SER A 135 -45.89 -11.02 -13.86
CA SER A 135 -45.90 -12.24 -14.68
C SER A 135 -44.52 -12.90 -14.76
N THR A 136 -44.50 -14.22 -14.73
CA THR A 136 -43.28 -15.03 -14.88
C THR A 136 -43.06 -15.55 -16.30
N GLY A 137 -44.08 -15.49 -17.16
CA GLY A 137 -44.03 -15.97 -18.54
C GLY A 137 -45.34 -15.82 -19.28
N GLN A 138 -45.41 -16.40 -20.46
CA GLN A 138 -46.62 -16.50 -21.30
C GLN A 138 -47.48 -17.71 -20.88
N CYS A 139 -48.52 -18.05 -21.64
CA CYS A 139 -49.42 -19.16 -21.38
C CYS A 139 -48.83 -20.54 -21.77
N GLN A 140 -49.58 -21.33 -22.54
CA GLN A 140 -49.17 -22.67 -23.01
C GLN A 140 -47.93 -22.65 -23.89
N ASP A 141 -47.69 -21.58 -24.64
CA ASP A 141 -46.47 -21.33 -25.38
C ASP A 141 -45.65 -20.21 -24.69
N PRO A 142 -44.43 -20.45 -24.32
CA PRO A 142 -43.58 -21.65 -24.41
C PRO A 142 -43.80 -22.68 -23.27
N GLY A 143 -44.83 -22.54 -22.41
CA GLY A 143 -45.12 -23.44 -21.31
C GLY A 143 -44.09 -23.57 -20.20
N LYS A 144 -43.14 -22.66 -20.17
CA LYS A 144 -42.01 -22.66 -19.23
C LYS A 144 -41.60 -21.25 -18.84
N VAL A 145 -40.95 -21.11 -17.69
CA VAL A 145 -40.26 -19.88 -17.28
C VAL A 145 -38.84 -19.90 -17.92
N PHE A 146 -38.48 -18.83 -18.62
CA PHE A 146 -37.15 -18.73 -19.24
C PHE A 146 -36.04 -18.73 -18.18
N LYS A 147 -34.92 -19.38 -18.53
CA LYS A 147 -33.70 -19.35 -17.69
C LYS A 147 -33.24 -17.91 -17.48
N GLY A 148 -32.75 -17.59 -16.27
CA GLY A 148 -32.30 -16.23 -15.94
C GLY A 148 -33.40 -15.23 -15.59
N LYS A 149 -34.71 -15.64 -15.56
CA LYS A 149 -35.82 -14.79 -15.09
C LYS A 149 -35.51 -14.26 -13.70
N LYS A 150 -35.50 -12.92 -13.55
CA LYS A 150 -35.22 -12.26 -12.26
C LYS A 150 -36.35 -12.52 -11.26
N MET A 151 -36.02 -13.15 -10.14
CA MET A 151 -36.98 -13.52 -9.07
C MET A 151 -36.38 -13.17 -7.71
N ALA A 152 -37.22 -13.28 -6.68
CA ALA A 152 -36.80 -13.24 -5.29
C ALA A 152 -35.74 -14.31 -4.99
N GLY A 153 -34.87 -14.07 -4.04
CA GLY A 153 -33.83 -15.00 -3.64
C GLY A 153 -32.78 -14.36 -2.75
N HIS A 154 -31.70 -15.09 -2.49
CA HIS A 154 -30.59 -14.62 -1.66
C HIS A 154 -29.92 -13.39 -2.29
N MET A 155 -29.71 -12.35 -1.48
CA MET A 155 -29.03 -11.12 -1.88
C MET A 155 -27.83 -10.84 -0.99
N GLY A 156 -26.74 -10.40 -1.58
CA GLY A 156 -25.49 -10.20 -0.85
C GLY A 156 -24.75 -11.50 -0.53
N ALA A 157 -23.75 -11.45 0.32
CA ALA A 157 -22.80 -12.53 0.63
C ALA A 157 -22.20 -13.18 -0.63
N ALA A 158 -22.10 -12.41 -1.71
CA ALA A 158 -21.54 -12.82 -2.99
C ALA A 158 -20.21 -12.09 -3.22
N ARG A 159 -19.30 -12.71 -3.98
CA ARG A 159 -18.06 -12.09 -4.40
C ARG A 159 -18.35 -10.94 -5.38
N VAL A 160 -17.87 -9.76 -5.04
CA VAL A 160 -18.01 -8.54 -5.85
C VAL A 160 -16.64 -7.90 -6.00
N THR A 161 -16.35 -7.41 -7.19
CA THR A 161 -15.13 -6.67 -7.49
C THR A 161 -15.49 -5.22 -7.80
N THR A 162 -14.86 -4.29 -7.10
CA THR A 162 -14.89 -2.86 -7.43
C THR A 162 -13.60 -2.52 -8.15
N GLN A 163 -13.73 -2.08 -9.39
CA GLN A 163 -12.61 -1.81 -10.29
C GLN A 163 -12.18 -0.34 -10.26
N ASN A 164 -10.92 -0.10 -10.63
CA ASN A 164 -10.33 1.23 -10.83
C ASN A 164 -10.42 2.13 -9.59
N LEU A 165 -10.17 1.59 -8.41
CA LEU A 165 -10.02 2.38 -7.19
C LEU A 165 -8.60 2.94 -7.13
N GLN A 166 -8.45 4.20 -6.75
CA GLN A 166 -7.16 4.86 -6.64
C GLN A 166 -6.59 4.72 -5.23
N VAL A 167 -5.31 4.37 -5.12
CA VAL A 167 -4.55 4.41 -3.88
C VAL A 167 -4.22 5.87 -3.58
N VAL A 168 -4.61 6.36 -2.41
CA VAL A 168 -4.40 7.76 -1.99
C VAL A 168 -3.11 7.90 -1.22
N LYS A 169 -2.87 7.00 -0.27
CA LYS A 169 -1.69 7.01 0.60
C LYS A 169 -1.37 5.60 1.09
N THR A 170 -0.10 5.31 1.25
CA THR A 170 0.40 4.08 1.89
C THR A 170 1.17 4.42 3.16
N ASP A 171 1.13 3.55 4.16
CA ASP A 171 1.87 3.67 5.41
C ASP A 171 2.53 2.30 5.64
N ALA A 172 3.83 2.23 5.41
CA ALA A 172 4.60 1.00 5.53
C ALA A 172 4.73 0.53 6.97
N ASP A 173 4.97 1.45 7.91
CA ASP A 173 5.23 1.15 9.32
C ASP A 173 4.03 0.50 9.99
N ARG A 174 2.84 0.98 9.66
CA ARG A 174 1.57 0.43 10.17
C ARG A 174 0.96 -0.62 9.26
N GLY A 175 1.52 -0.83 8.07
CA GLY A 175 0.96 -1.72 7.05
C GLY A 175 -0.41 -1.29 6.56
N LEU A 176 -0.64 0.02 6.34
CA LEU A 176 -1.93 0.55 5.92
C LEU A 176 -1.90 0.99 4.45
N ILE A 177 -2.99 0.67 3.74
CA ILE A 177 -3.26 1.13 2.38
C ILE A 177 -4.58 1.89 2.39
N MET A 178 -4.55 3.14 1.97
CA MET A 178 -5.71 4.02 1.92
C MET A 178 -6.21 4.13 0.49
N ILE A 179 -7.40 3.60 0.23
CA ILE A 179 -7.99 3.54 -1.11
C ILE A 179 -9.18 4.50 -1.18
N LYS A 180 -9.25 5.30 -2.25
CA LYS A 180 -10.34 6.24 -2.50
C LYS A 180 -11.66 5.51 -2.71
N GLY A 181 -12.67 5.86 -1.92
CA GLY A 181 -14.03 5.39 -2.10
C GLY A 181 -14.38 4.15 -1.29
N ALA A 182 -15.41 3.43 -1.72
CA ALA A 182 -15.98 2.28 -1.05
C ALA A 182 -15.36 0.96 -1.53
N VAL A 183 -15.15 0.05 -0.59
CA VAL A 183 -14.64 -1.30 -0.81
C VAL A 183 -15.76 -2.30 -0.46
N PRO A 184 -15.92 -3.41 -1.19
CA PRO A 184 -16.97 -4.40 -0.91
C PRO A 184 -16.72 -5.14 0.39
N GLY A 185 -17.78 -5.35 1.16
CA GLY A 185 -17.77 -6.13 2.40
C GLY A 185 -18.10 -5.33 3.66
N SER A 186 -18.03 -6.00 4.80
CA SER A 186 -18.24 -5.43 6.12
C SER A 186 -16.92 -4.91 6.72
N LYS A 187 -17.00 -4.10 7.77
CA LYS A 187 -15.83 -3.73 8.58
C LYS A 187 -15.14 -4.99 9.12
N GLY A 188 -13.82 -5.04 9.07
CA GLY A 188 -13.03 -6.21 9.46
C GLY A 188 -13.13 -7.39 8.49
N GLY A 189 -13.76 -7.21 7.31
CA GLY A 189 -13.81 -8.21 6.26
C GLY A 189 -12.47 -8.35 5.53
N TRP A 190 -12.26 -9.53 4.91
CA TRP A 190 -11.09 -9.81 4.09
C TRP A 190 -11.37 -9.43 2.63
N VAL A 191 -10.41 -8.73 2.04
CA VAL A 191 -10.46 -8.34 0.63
C VAL A 191 -9.17 -8.74 -0.06
N THR A 192 -9.23 -8.97 -1.37
CA THR A 192 -8.05 -9.15 -2.21
C THR A 192 -7.90 -7.90 -3.06
N VAL A 193 -6.69 -7.38 -3.12
CA VAL A 193 -6.32 -6.23 -3.92
C VAL A 193 -5.42 -6.71 -5.05
N LYS A 194 -5.66 -6.24 -6.26
CA LYS A 194 -4.88 -6.53 -7.47
C LYS A 194 -4.73 -5.26 -8.27
N ASP A 195 -3.76 -5.22 -9.16
CA ASP A 195 -3.63 -4.14 -10.12
C ASP A 195 -4.87 -4.02 -10.99
N ALA A 196 -5.18 -2.80 -11.42
CA ALA A 196 -6.37 -2.54 -12.22
C ALA A 196 -6.20 -3.11 -13.63
N VAL A 197 -7.11 -4.00 -14.03
CA VAL A 197 -7.09 -4.62 -15.39
C VAL A 197 -7.35 -3.60 -16.49
N LYS A 198 -8.14 -2.54 -16.21
CA LYS A 198 -8.56 -1.53 -17.21
C LYS A 198 -7.66 -0.31 -17.29
N LYS A 199 -6.64 -0.22 -16.47
CA LYS A 199 -5.66 0.86 -16.47
C LYS A 199 -4.28 0.30 -16.79
N PRO A 200 -3.43 1.06 -17.49
CA PRO A 200 -2.07 0.61 -17.75
C PRO A 200 -1.31 0.43 -16.43
N PHE A 201 -0.46 -0.57 -16.41
CA PHE A 201 0.45 -0.80 -15.30
C PHE A 201 1.50 0.31 -15.31
N PRO A 202 1.75 0.98 -14.18
CA PRO A 202 2.68 2.09 -14.16
C PRO A 202 4.13 1.59 -14.23
N GLU A 203 4.96 2.31 -14.96
CA GLU A 203 6.39 1.98 -15.13
C GLU A 203 7.18 2.10 -13.82
N THR A 204 6.69 2.91 -12.88
CA THR A 204 7.32 3.14 -11.57
C THR A 204 7.00 2.06 -10.54
N ALA A 205 6.24 1.02 -10.92
CA ALA A 205 5.89 -0.05 -9.99
C ALA A 205 7.10 -0.91 -9.62
N ILE A 206 7.18 -1.27 -8.34
CA ILE A 206 8.23 -2.13 -7.81
C ILE A 206 7.94 -3.58 -8.23
N LEU A 207 8.84 -4.17 -9.00
CA LEU A 207 8.79 -5.56 -9.40
C LEU A 207 9.95 -6.34 -8.73
N PRO A 208 9.69 -7.56 -8.25
CA PRO A 208 8.44 -8.33 -8.29
C PRO A 208 7.39 -7.87 -7.27
N ALA A 209 7.78 -7.26 -6.16
CA ALA A 209 6.89 -6.70 -5.13
C ALA A 209 7.68 -5.82 -4.14
N GLY A 210 6.99 -5.01 -3.34
CA GLY A 210 7.58 -4.31 -2.20
C GLY A 210 7.85 -5.28 -1.04
N LEU A 211 9.00 -5.94 -1.06
CA LEU A 211 9.41 -6.93 -0.07
C LEU A 211 9.98 -6.22 1.17
N LYS A 212 9.82 -6.85 2.32
CA LYS A 212 10.37 -6.35 3.57
C LYS A 212 11.90 -6.42 3.58
N SER A 213 12.49 -7.49 3.04
CA SER A 213 13.93 -7.66 2.86
C SER A 213 14.55 -6.52 2.06
N MET A 214 13.96 -6.16 0.92
CA MET A 214 14.40 -5.04 0.11
C MET A 214 14.27 -3.69 0.82
N ALA A 215 13.21 -3.51 1.62
CA ALA A 215 13.04 -2.29 2.40
C ALA A 215 14.07 -2.17 3.54
N GLU A 216 14.42 -3.28 4.19
CA GLU A 216 15.47 -3.32 5.21
C GLU A 216 16.87 -3.10 4.62
N GLU A 217 17.16 -3.64 3.43
CA GLU A 217 18.41 -3.40 2.70
C GLU A 217 18.51 -1.94 2.24
N ALA A 218 17.45 -1.38 1.69
CA ALA A 218 17.40 0.02 1.32
C ALA A 218 17.56 0.97 2.52
N ALA A 219 16.95 0.62 3.67
CA ALA A 219 17.12 1.39 4.90
C ALA A 219 18.56 1.35 5.43
N LYS A 220 19.22 0.19 5.40
CA LYS A 220 20.63 0.06 5.78
C LYS A 220 21.54 0.84 4.84
N ALA A 221 21.31 0.73 3.53
CA ALA A 221 22.09 1.50 2.55
C ALA A 221 21.89 3.01 2.71
N ALA A 222 20.67 3.46 3.04
CA ALA A 222 20.40 4.86 3.33
C ALA A 222 21.06 5.33 4.63
N GLU A 223 21.11 4.49 5.66
CA GLU A 223 21.78 4.78 6.93
C GLU A 223 23.31 4.85 6.74
N GLU A 224 23.88 3.92 5.97
CA GLU A 224 25.30 3.95 5.60
C GLU A 224 25.66 5.19 4.77
N ALA A 225 24.80 5.55 3.80
CA ALA A 225 25.00 6.77 3.00
C ALA A 225 24.86 8.04 3.85
N ALA A 226 23.92 8.07 4.80
CA ALA A 226 23.77 9.19 5.73
C ALA A 226 24.95 9.30 6.70
N ALA A 227 25.47 8.17 7.18
CA ALA A 227 26.67 8.14 8.01
C ALA A 227 27.93 8.61 7.24
N ALA A 228 28.07 8.20 5.98
CA ALA A 228 29.16 8.66 5.12
C ALA A 228 29.07 10.17 4.84
N ALA A 229 27.85 10.67 4.54
CA ALA A 229 27.62 12.10 4.32
C ALA A 229 27.85 12.94 5.60
N ALA A 230 27.51 12.40 6.76
CA ALA A 230 27.79 13.05 8.04
C ALA A 230 29.31 13.10 8.33
N ALA A 231 30.04 12.03 8.04
CA ALA A 231 31.49 11.99 8.18
C ALA A 231 32.21 12.95 7.20
N GLU A 232 31.72 13.05 5.96
CA GLU A 232 32.22 14.05 5.00
C GLU A 232 31.95 15.50 5.44
N ALA A 233 30.74 15.75 5.99
CA ALA A 233 30.39 17.07 6.52
C ALA A 233 31.22 17.44 7.74
N GLU A 234 31.52 16.49 8.61
CA GLU A 234 32.41 16.70 9.77
C GLU A 234 33.85 16.94 9.37
N ALA A 235 34.38 16.20 8.39
CA ALA A 235 35.68 16.40 7.82
C ALA A 235 35.81 17.77 7.11
N ALA A 236 34.79 18.19 6.37
CA ALA A 236 34.71 19.49 5.73
C ALA A 236 34.67 20.65 6.76
N ALA A 237 33.90 20.46 7.87
CA ALA A 237 33.86 21.43 8.95
C ALA A 237 35.18 21.55 9.71
N ALA A 238 35.90 20.43 9.93
CA ALA A 238 37.23 20.41 10.52
C ALA A 238 38.24 21.13 9.65
N ALA A 239 38.23 20.85 8.34
CA ALA A 239 39.13 21.54 7.37
C ALA A 239 38.82 23.04 7.26
N ALA A 240 37.58 23.46 7.36
CA ALA A 240 37.20 24.86 7.40
C ALA A 240 37.66 25.56 8.68
N ALA A 241 37.58 24.88 9.82
CA ALA A 241 38.06 25.39 11.11
C ALA A 241 39.60 25.54 11.13
N GLU A 242 40.36 24.58 10.56
CA GLU A 242 41.80 24.68 10.39
C GLU A 242 42.21 25.82 9.45
N ALA A 243 41.45 26.03 8.35
CA ALA A 243 41.70 27.15 7.42
C ALA A 243 41.39 28.50 8.10
N GLU A 244 40.40 28.60 8.93
CA GLU A 244 40.06 29.80 9.69
C GLU A 244 41.16 30.14 10.76
N GLN A 245 41.66 29.12 11.45
CA GLN A 245 42.75 29.26 12.39
C GLN A 245 44.05 29.68 11.70
N ALA A 246 44.37 29.09 10.55
CA ALA A 246 45.56 29.48 9.76
C ALA A 246 45.43 30.94 9.22
N ALA A 247 44.22 31.38 8.88
CA ALA A 247 43.95 32.76 8.46
C ALA A 247 44.10 33.77 9.62
N LEU A 248 43.67 33.39 10.82
CA LEU A 248 43.85 34.21 12.03
C LEU A 248 45.36 34.34 12.41
N GLU A 249 46.09 33.23 12.40
CA GLU A 249 47.56 33.27 12.66
C GLU A 249 48.30 34.10 11.62
N ALA A 250 47.88 34.04 10.34
CA ALA A 250 48.46 34.85 9.28
C ALA A 250 48.20 36.36 9.48
N ALA A 251 46.98 36.72 9.94
CA ALA A 251 46.60 38.09 10.25
C ALA A 251 47.37 38.65 11.45
N GLU A 252 47.50 37.87 12.51
CA GLU A 252 48.32 38.24 13.67
C GLU A 252 49.81 38.43 13.32
N ALA A 253 50.36 37.58 12.42
CA ALA A 253 51.70 37.71 11.94
C ALA A 253 51.95 38.98 11.04
N GLU A 254 50.89 39.41 10.31
CA GLU A 254 50.93 40.66 9.55
C GLU A 254 50.85 41.88 10.48
N GLU A 255 49.98 41.89 11.49
CA GLU A 255 49.90 42.95 12.48
C GLU A 255 51.24 43.12 13.24
N ALA A 256 51.83 42.01 13.68
CA ALA A 256 53.13 42.05 14.34
C ALA A 256 54.27 42.59 13.44
N LYS A 257 54.16 42.45 12.12
CA LYS A 257 55.12 43.07 11.18
C LYS A 257 54.87 44.56 11.01
N VAL A 258 53.63 45.00 10.99
CA VAL A 258 53.25 46.40 10.90
C VAL A 258 53.70 47.15 12.14
N ASP A 259 53.51 46.59 13.33
CA ASP A 259 53.95 47.18 14.59
C ASP A 259 55.49 47.32 14.68
N LYS A 260 56.26 46.35 14.21
CA LYS A 260 57.67 46.40 14.15
C LYS A 260 58.18 47.45 13.16
N VAL A 261 57.50 47.66 12.04
CA VAL A 261 57.81 48.72 11.09
C VAL A 261 57.46 50.09 11.68
N ALA A 262 56.39 50.24 12.40
CA ALA A 262 55.96 51.49 13.08
C ALA A 262 56.97 51.83 14.21
N GLU A 263 57.45 50.87 15.00
CA GLU A 263 58.47 51.06 16.01
C GLU A 263 59.80 51.49 15.39
N ALA A 264 60.19 50.87 14.28
CA ALA A 264 61.40 51.24 13.59
C ALA A 264 61.37 52.64 12.96
N GLN A 265 60.17 53.09 12.49
CA GLN A 265 59.98 54.45 11.99
C GLN A 265 59.96 55.47 13.14
N ALA A 266 59.37 55.14 14.29
CA ALA A 266 59.40 56.00 15.45
C ALA A 266 60.81 56.17 16.08
N GLU A 267 61.64 55.12 15.98
CA GLU A 267 63.09 55.23 16.38
C GLU A 267 63.91 56.07 15.38
N ALA A 268 63.59 55.99 14.08
CA ALA A 268 64.28 56.80 13.06
C ALA A 268 63.93 58.31 13.21
N GLU A 269 62.65 58.65 13.46
CA GLU A 269 62.22 60.02 13.70
C GLU A 269 62.85 60.65 14.96
N LYS A 270 63.09 59.82 16.00
CA LYS A 270 63.77 60.27 17.23
C LYS A 270 65.23 60.55 17.01
N LYS A 271 65.91 59.93 16.06
CA LYS A 271 67.30 60.15 15.73
C LYS A 271 67.53 61.34 14.84
N GLU A 272 66.53 61.73 14.03
CA GLU A 272 66.63 62.95 13.19
C GLU A 272 66.26 64.25 13.95
N GLY A 273 65.69 64.17 15.14
CA GLY A 273 65.37 65.33 15.98
C GLY A 273 66.42 65.70 17.00
N GLU A 274 67.60 65.01 17.07
CA GLU A 274 68.73 65.27 17.99
C GLU A 274 70.01 65.82 17.26
N GLU A 275 69.91 66.15 15.98
CA GLU A 275 70.94 66.95 15.26
C GLU A 275 70.33 68.36 15.03
#